data_f0e85f8699cda6dd0779f2eaf92b9c7a
#
_entry.id   f0e85f8699cda6dd0779f2eaf92b9c7a
#
_cell.length_a   1.000
_cell.length_b   1.000
_cell.length_c   1.000
_cell.angle_alpha   90.00
_cell.angle_beta   90.00
_cell.angle_gamma   90.00
#
_symmetry.space_group_name_H-M   'P 1'
#
loop_
_entity.id
_entity.type
_entity.pdbx_description
1 polymer ?
#
loop_
_entity_poly.entity_id
_entity_poly.type
_entity_poly.pdbx_seq_one_letter_code
_entity_poly.pdbx_strand_id
1 'polypeptide(L)'
;MQHKKHQLHADIRSNILKQFSPYDLTSLFCNLMDNAFEAVEKIPESFIEVTAQKKENSPFIVIVVINSCRTAPAYDSDHLPISNKENTTKHGYGIKSIKKVTKKHGGNLQMYYDDSSSTFHTIITLKS
;
A
#
# COMPACT_ATOMS: atom_id res chain seq x y z
N MET A 1 11.70 -27.81 -9.98
CA MET A 1 10.55 -27.04 -9.47
C MET A 1 11.04 -25.90 -8.62
N GLN A 2 10.71 -24.67 -9.01
CA GLN A 2 11.05 -23.50 -8.21
C GLN A 2 10.02 -23.27 -7.14
N HIS A 3 10.47 -23.20 -5.90
CA HIS A 3 9.61 -22.81 -4.80
C HIS A 3 9.60 -21.29 -4.70
N LYS A 4 8.41 -20.71 -4.78
CA LYS A 4 8.24 -19.29 -4.53
C LYS A 4 8.18 -19.06 -3.03
N LYS A 5 9.02 -18.16 -2.54
CA LYS A 5 9.08 -17.84 -1.13
C LYS A 5 8.70 -16.38 -0.94
N HIS A 6 7.55 -16.16 -0.33
CA HIS A 6 7.05 -14.83 -0.03
C HIS A 6 6.98 -14.64 1.48
N GLN A 7 7.60 -13.59 1.98
CA GLN A 7 7.57 -13.26 3.40
C GLN A 7 6.66 -12.08 3.63
N LEU A 8 5.84 -12.16 4.65
CA LEU A 8 4.96 -11.07 5.05
C LEU A 8 5.27 -10.70 6.51
N HIS A 9 5.62 -9.45 6.72
CA HIS A 9 5.85 -8.88 8.05
C HIS A 9 4.85 -7.76 8.28
N ALA A 10 4.12 -7.84 9.39
CA ALA A 10 3.16 -6.81 9.74
C ALA A 10 3.39 -6.35 11.17
N ASP A 11 3.52 -5.04 11.36
CA ASP A 11 3.63 -4.43 12.67
C ASP A 11 2.63 -3.28 12.74
N ILE A 12 1.45 -3.58 13.25
CA ILE A 12 0.38 -2.60 13.38
C ILE A 12 0.18 -2.33 14.87
N ARG A 13 0.49 -1.10 15.30
CA ARG A 13 0.35 -0.72 16.69
C ARG A 13 -1.11 -0.81 17.12
N SER A 14 -1.34 -1.44 18.27
CA SER A 14 -2.69 -1.65 18.77
C SER A 14 -3.37 -0.31 19.10
N ASN A 15 -4.66 -0.28 18.91
CA ASN A 15 -5.54 0.84 19.27
C ASN A 15 -5.41 2.11 18.41
N ILE A 16 -4.44 2.21 17.52
CA ILE A 16 -4.29 3.43 16.71
C ILE A 16 -5.34 3.56 15.61
N LEU A 17 -5.99 2.46 15.24
CA LEU A 17 -6.99 2.43 14.16
C LEU A 17 -8.43 2.38 14.65
N LYS A 18 -8.64 2.45 15.97
CA LYS A 18 -9.98 2.30 16.56
C LYS A 18 -11.00 3.36 16.11
N GLN A 19 -10.54 4.58 15.86
CA GLN A 19 -11.43 5.67 15.49
C GLN A 19 -11.94 5.59 14.05
N PHE A 20 -11.37 4.72 13.24
CA PHE A 20 -11.78 4.57 11.85
C PHE A 20 -12.85 3.48 11.72
N SER A 21 -13.78 3.68 10.79
CA SER A 21 -14.83 2.68 10.60
C SER A 21 -14.25 1.36 10.08
N PRO A 22 -14.80 0.21 10.50
CA PRO A 22 -14.35 -1.07 9.97
C PRO A 22 -14.48 -1.16 8.45
N TYR A 23 -15.48 -0.52 7.87
CA TYR A 23 -15.67 -0.48 6.42
C TYR A 23 -14.49 0.21 5.73
N ASP A 24 -14.10 1.39 6.22
CA ASP A 24 -12.98 2.13 5.64
C ASP A 24 -11.67 1.37 5.79
N LEU A 25 -11.43 0.78 6.97
CA LEU A 25 -10.21 0.00 7.20
C LEU A 25 -10.14 -1.22 6.31
N THR A 26 -11.25 -1.95 6.17
CA THR A 26 -11.30 -3.14 5.32
C THR A 26 -11.01 -2.75 3.87
N SER A 27 -11.68 -1.72 3.38
CA SER A 27 -11.46 -1.25 2.02
C SER A 27 -10.00 -0.84 1.80
N LEU A 28 -9.44 -0.09 2.74
CA LEU A 28 -8.06 0.39 2.63
C LEU A 28 -7.05 -0.76 2.61
N PHE A 29 -7.10 -1.63 3.63
CA PHE A 29 -6.11 -2.70 3.76
C PHE A 29 -6.27 -3.77 2.69
N CYS A 30 -7.49 -4.14 2.30
CA CYS A 30 -7.68 -5.10 1.22
C CYS A 30 -7.07 -4.59 -0.08
N ASN A 31 -7.27 -3.33 -0.41
CA ASN A 31 -6.72 -2.75 -1.63
C ASN A 31 -5.19 -2.63 -1.56
N LEU A 32 -4.66 -2.24 -0.40
CA LEU A 32 -3.21 -2.16 -0.20
C LEU A 32 -2.57 -3.54 -0.36
N MET A 33 -3.15 -4.55 0.27
CA MET A 33 -2.59 -5.90 0.23
C MET A 33 -2.75 -6.54 -1.14
N ASP A 34 -3.86 -6.31 -1.83
CA ASP A 34 -4.03 -6.80 -3.20
C ASP A 34 -2.94 -6.26 -4.11
N ASN A 35 -2.64 -4.97 -4.02
CA ASN A 35 -1.58 -4.36 -4.82
C ASN A 35 -0.21 -4.97 -4.50
N ALA A 36 0.08 -5.17 -3.21
CA ALA A 36 1.35 -5.72 -2.79
C ALA A 36 1.51 -7.19 -3.20
N PHE A 37 0.48 -8.01 -2.98
CA PHE A 37 0.51 -9.42 -3.37
C PHE A 37 0.69 -9.58 -4.87
N GLU A 38 0.03 -8.75 -5.63
CA GLU A 38 0.12 -8.79 -7.08
C GLU A 38 1.53 -8.44 -7.56
N ALA A 39 2.16 -7.47 -6.92
CA ALA A 39 3.52 -7.07 -7.27
C ALA A 39 4.54 -8.19 -7.02
N VAL A 40 4.36 -8.97 -5.95
CA VAL A 40 5.32 -10.02 -5.57
C VAL A 40 4.99 -11.39 -6.14
N GLU A 41 3.82 -11.56 -6.71
CA GLU A 41 3.34 -12.87 -7.17
C GLU A 41 4.34 -13.58 -8.07
N LYS A 42 4.97 -12.87 -8.99
CA LYS A 42 5.91 -13.43 -9.96
C LYS A 42 7.38 -13.31 -9.55
N ILE A 43 7.65 -12.84 -8.34
CA ILE A 43 9.00 -12.72 -7.82
C ILE A 43 9.26 -13.88 -6.86
N PRO A 44 10.16 -14.83 -7.21
CA PRO A 44 10.33 -16.07 -6.42
C PRO A 44 10.72 -15.83 -4.96
N GLU A 45 11.62 -14.90 -4.72
CA GLU A 45 12.00 -14.53 -3.36
C GLU A 45 11.62 -13.07 -3.15
N SER A 46 10.58 -12.84 -2.38
CA SER A 46 10.02 -11.52 -2.23
C SER A 46 9.48 -11.31 -0.83
N PHE A 47 9.23 -10.06 -0.50
CA PHE A 47 8.68 -9.72 0.79
C PHE A 47 7.66 -8.59 0.70
N ILE A 48 6.83 -8.51 1.73
CA ILE A 48 5.90 -7.41 1.96
C ILE A 48 6.03 -7.01 3.42
N GLU A 49 6.19 -5.73 3.68
CA GLU A 49 6.18 -5.18 5.03
C GLU A 49 5.03 -4.19 5.16
N VAL A 50 4.27 -4.33 6.24
CA VAL A 50 3.17 -3.42 6.55
C VAL A 50 3.41 -2.88 7.95
N THR A 51 3.44 -1.57 8.08
CA THR A 51 3.53 -0.94 9.39
C THR A 51 2.44 0.11 9.51
N ALA A 52 1.93 0.27 10.72
CA ALA A 52 0.96 1.32 11.03
C ALA A 52 1.27 1.84 12.42
N GLN A 53 1.55 3.13 12.52
CA GLN A 53 1.90 3.73 13.79
C GLN A 53 1.48 5.19 13.82
N LYS A 54 1.28 5.69 15.03
CA LYS A 54 0.95 7.10 15.23
C LYS A 54 2.24 7.92 15.16
N LYS A 55 2.21 8.99 14.38
CA LYS A 55 3.33 9.90 14.31
C LYS A 55 3.40 10.70 15.62
N GLU A 56 4.58 10.71 16.24
CA GLU A 56 4.75 11.35 17.53
C GLU A 56 4.46 12.86 17.47
N ASN A 57 3.74 13.35 18.48
CA ASN A 57 3.37 14.75 18.58
C ASN A 57 2.57 15.28 17.39
N SER A 58 1.76 14.42 16.79
CA SER A 58 1.02 14.73 15.58
C SER A 58 -0.35 14.06 15.62
N PRO A 59 -1.36 14.62 14.96
CA PRO A 59 -2.66 13.95 14.84
C PRO A 59 -2.67 12.89 13.73
N PHE A 60 -1.52 12.60 13.11
CA PHE A 60 -1.50 11.69 11.97
C PHE A 60 -1.07 10.28 12.35
N ILE A 61 -1.73 9.33 11.69
CA ILE A 61 -1.34 7.93 11.69
C ILE A 61 -0.70 7.66 10.34
N VAL A 62 0.42 6.95 10.34
CA VAL A 62 1.17 6.63 9.12
C VAL A 62 1.11 5.12 8.88
N ILE A 63 0.63 4.74 7.71
CA ILE A 63 0.60 3.36 7.25
C ILE A 63 1.57 3.24 6.09
N VAL A 64 2.51 2.30 6.19
CA VAL A 64 3.52 2.09 5.16
C VAL A 64 3.43 0.64 4.68
N VAL A 65 3.35 0.46 3.38
CA VAL A 65 3.45 -0.85 2.76
C VAL A 65 4.65 -0.83 1.82
N ILE A 66 5.59 -1.73 2.06
CA ILE A 66 6.78 -1.88 1.21
C ILE A 66 6.75 -3.29 0.65
N ASN A 67 6.89 -3.41 -0.66
CA ASN A 67 6.93 -4.72 -1.29
C ASN A 67 8.05 -4.79 -2.32
N SER A 68 8.58 -6.00 -2.50
CA SER A 68 9.54 -6.25 -3.57
C SER A 68 8.93 -5.88 -4.92
N CYS A 69 9.72 -5.27 -5.79
CA CYS A 69 9.26 -4.85 -7.10
C CYS A 69 10.47 -4.72 -8.02
N ARG A 70 10.46 -5.44 -9.13
CA ARG A 70 11.65 -5.49 -10.01
C ARG A 70 11.81 -4.29 -10.92
N THR A 71 10.69 -3.70 -11.33
CA THR A 71 10.70 -2.59 -12.28
C THR A 71 9.74 -1.51 -11.82
N ALA A 72 10.14 -0.26 -12.03
CA ALA A 72 9.27 0.87 -11.72
C ALA A 72 8.02 0.82 -12.59
N PRO A 73 6.82 1.06 -12.01
CA PRO A 73 5.61 1.19 -12.80
C PRO A 73 5.60 2.51 -13.57
N ALA A 74 4.77 2.58 -14.60
CA ALA A 74 4.46 3.86 -15.21
C ALA A 74 3.53 4.64 -14.27
N TYR A 75 3.65 5.96 -14.28
CA TYR A 75 2.86 6.82 -13.40
C TYR A 75 1.94 7.73 -14.19
N ASP A 76 0.78 8.04 -13.61
CA ASP A 76 -0.13 9.01 -14.20
C ASP A 76 0.25 10.44 -13.76
N SER A 77 -0.60 11.41 -14.10
CA SER A 77 -0.35 12.82 -13.78
C SER A 77 -0.33 13.11 -12.27
N ASP A 78 -0.97 12.28 -11.48
CA ASP A 78 -0.99 12.38 -10.02
C ASP A 78 0.15 11.61 -9.36
N HIS A 79 1.09 11.10 -10.16
CA HIS A 79 2.20 10.27 -9.70
C HIS A 79 1.72 8.98 -9.02
N LEU A 80 0.65 8.39 -9.56
CA LEU A 80 0.15 7.09 -9.10
C LEU A 80 0.38 6.06 -10.20
N PRO A 81 0.65 4.81 -9.82
CA PRO A 81 0.93 3.77 -10.81
C PRO A 81 -0.24 3.52 -11.77
N ILE A 82 0.11 3.34 -13.03
CA ILE A 82 -0.86 2.98 -14.05
C ILE A 82 -0.85 1.46 -14.19
N SER A 83 -2.03 0.86 -14.16
CA SER A 83 -2.14 -0.58 -14.39
C SER A 83 -2.06 -0.89 -15.88
N ASN A 84 -1.13 -1.76 -16.26
CA ASN A 84 -0.97 -2.22 -17.63
C ASN A 84 -1.66 -3.56 -17.89
N LYS A 85 -2.46 -4.03 -16.94
CA LYS A 85 -3.11 -5.32 -17.07
C LYS A 85 -4.44 -5.19 -17.79
N GLU A 86 -4.84 -6.27 -18.46
CA GLU A 86 -6.11 -6.33 -19.16
C GLU A 86 -7.28 -6.07 -18.23
N ASN A 87 -7.15 -6.45 -16.97
CA ASN A 87 -8.17 -6.23 -15.95
C ASN A 87 -7.96 -4.91 -15.23
N THR A 88 -7.85 -3.85 -16.00
CA THR A 88 -7.56 -2.51 -15.49
C THR A 88 -8.61 -1.98 -14.53
N THR A 89 -9.87 -2.41 -14.68
CA THR A 89 -10.96 -1.95 -13.82
C THR A 89 -10.72 -2.30 -12.35
N LYS A 90 -10.25 -3.51 -12.07
CA LYS A 90 -10.00 -3.94 -10.70
C LYS A 90 -8.88 -3.13 -10.06
N HIS A 91 -7.79 -2.89 -10.78
CA HIS A 91 -6.64 -2.17 -10.25
C HIS A 91 -6.88 -0.68 -10.14
N GLY A 92 -7.54 -0.10 -11.13
CA GLY A 92 -7.90 1.31 -11.09
C GLY A 92 -8.79 1.62 -9.89
N TYR A 93 -9.71 0.72 -9.56
CA TYR A 93 -10.58 0.89 -8.40
C TYR A 93 -9.82 0.75 -7.09
N GLY A 94 -8.83 -0.14 -7.04
CA GLY A 94 -8.02 -0.32 -5.84
C GLY A 94 -7.33 0.97 -5.42
N ILE A 95 -6.61 1.62 -6.34
CA ILE A 95 -5.91 2.87 -6.04
C ILE A 95 -6.90 4.00 -5.77
N LYS A 96 -7.97 4.08 -6.55
CA LYS A 96 -9.01 5.09 -6.34
C LYS A 96 -9.66 4.95 -4.97
N SER A 97 -9.90 3.71 -4.53
CA SER A 97 -10.47 3.45 -3.21
C SER A 97 -9.52 3.88 -2.09
N ILE A 98 -8.22 3.59 -2.24
CA ILE A 98 -7.21 4.03 -1.29
C ILE A 98 -7.20 5.56 -1.20
N LYS A 99 -7.17 6.22 -2.35
CA LYS A 99 -7.16 7.68 -2.41
C LYS A 99 -8.42 8.28 -1.79
N LYS A 100 -9.58 7.66 -2.01
CA LYS A 100 -10.84 8.13 -1.44
C LYS A 100 -10.84 8.07 0.08
N VAL A 101 -10.36 6.96 0.65
CA VAL A 101 -10.28 6.83 2.10
C VAL A 101 -9.29 7.83 2.68
N THR A 102 -8.13 8.00 2.05
CA THR A 102 -7.15 8.98 2.55
C THR A 102 -7.69 10.39 2.56
N LYS A 103 -8.38 10.80 1.49
CA LYS A 103 -9.00 12.12 1.42
C LYS A 103 -10.09 12.31 2.46
N LYS A 104 -10.93 11.29 2.65
CA LYS A 104 -12.01 11.32 3.64
C LYS A 104 -11.47 11.60 5.04
N HIS A 105 -10.28 11.10 5.35
CA HIS A 105 -9.68 11.25 6.68
C HIS A 105 -8.57 12.31 6.71
N GLY A 106 -8.64 13.28 5.81
CA GLY A 106 -7.74 14.42 5.83
C GLY A 106 -6.27 14.10 5.68
N GLY A 107 -5.98 13.00 5.00
CA GLY A 107 -4.63 12.50 4.87
C GLY A 107 -4.05 12.64 3.48
N ASN A 108 -3.01 11.87 3.23
CA ASN A 108 -2.27 11.92 1.98
C ASN A 108 -1.84 10.52 1.56
N LEU A 109 -1.75 10.31 0.26
CA LEU A 109 -1.26 9.07 -0.35
C LEU A 109 -0.02 9.39 -1.18
N GLN A 110 1.06 8.66 -0.92
CA GLN A 110 2.29 8.77 -1.67
C GLN A 110 2.75 7.38 -2.09
N MET A 111 3.10 7.22 -3.37
CA MET A 111 3.58 5.94 -3.90
C MET A 111 4.84 6.22 -4.71
N TYR A 112 5.89 5.42 -4.48
CA TYR A 112 7.14 5.57 -5.23
C TYR A 112 7.92 4.27 -5.29
N TYR A 113 8.77 4.16 -6.31
CA TYR A 113 9.67 3.04 -6.51
C TYR A 113 11.08 3.44 -6.06
N ASP A 114 11.72 2.57 -5.28
CA ASP A 114 13.12 2.74 -4.88
C ASP A 114 13.98 1.79 -5.70
N ASP A 115 14.70 2.36 -6.65
CA ASP A 115 15.55 1.62 -7.57
C ASP A 115 16.72 0.92 -6.85
N SER A 116 17.25 1.54 -5.81
CA SER A 116 18.41 0.98 -5.09
C SER A 116 18.07 -0.30 -4.34
N SER A 117 16.85 -0.43 -3.85
CA SER A 117 16.41 -1.60 -3.09
C SER A 117 15.47 -2.51 -3.90
N SER A 118 15.06 -2.09 -5.08
CA SER A 118 14.05 -2.79 -5.89
C SER A 118 12.78 -3.02 -5.10
N THR A 119 12.28 -1.97 -4.47
CA THR A 119 11.06 -2.01 -3.66
C THR A 119 10.11 -0.90 -4.07
N PHE A 120 8.82 -1.19 -3.88
CA PHE A 120 7.79 -0.20 -4.09
C PHE A 120 7.21 0.19 -2.74
N HIS A 121 7.02 1.48 -2.52
CA HIS A 121 6.59 2.06 -1.25
C HIS A 121 5.25 2.75 -1.41
N THR A 122 4.33 2.41 -0.52
CA THR A 122 3.04 3.09 -0.42
C THR A 122 2.94 3.68 0.98
N ILE A 123 2.83 4.99 1.06
CA ILE A 123 2.78 5.71 2.34
C ILE A 123 1.45 6.43 2.43
N ILE A 124 0.69 6.12 3.47
CA ILE A 124 -0.60 6.71 3.72
C ILE A 124 -0.57 7.41 5.05
N THR A 125 -1.00 8.66 5.07
CA THR A 125 -1.24 9.37 6.31
C THR A 125 -2.74 9.58 6.48
N LEU A 126 -3.23 9.35 7.67
CA LEU A 126 -4.63 9.59 8.02
C LEU A 126 -4.68 10.44 9.27
N LYS A 127 -5.59 11.40 9.29
CA LYS A 127 -5.76 12.24 10.46
C LYS A 127 -6.65 11.52 11.47
N SER A 128 -6.14 11.35 12.66
CA SER A 128 -6.90 10.71 13.74
C SER A 128 -7.80 11.68 14.48
#